data_0195924de0d0a8167fd5fbe075063b40
#
_entry.id   0195924de0d0a8167fd5fbe075063b40
#
_cell.length_a   1.000
_cell.length_b   1.000
_cell.length_c   1.000
_cell.angle_alpha   90.00
_cell.angle_beta   90.00
_cell.angle_gamma   90.00
#
_symmetry.space_group_name_H-M   'P 1'
#
loop_
_entity.id
_entity.type
_entity.pdbx_description
1 polymer ?
#
loop_
_entity_poly.entity_id
_entity_poly.type
_entity_poly.pdbx_seq_one_letter_code
_entity_poly.pdbx_strand_id
1 'polypeptide(L)'
;MTKTENALVACEKVLNGIEDNTITTTSALLQCLKIARLLNDVDAIIWLQYEYGGYPKDADGVHIQSEAFNIAYKNGRGYIDKKGKYIFTELAAELEKKLEAERKAVNNFTTQGTSVAGDYAALAVNNLTASVTTSTRNIVDDIGLTEKRLSILKSKYYDYALKKQIEISFGNVASAVFSEYRGRVENEFSKISKENLLKLQAIEDKINSDNPELYS
;
A
#
# COMPACT_ATOMS: atom_id res chain seq x y z
N MET A 1 -11.24 15.70 -10.79
CA MET A 1 -10.52 15.11 -9.64
C MET A 1 -9.04 15.44 -9.76
N THR A 2 -8.46 15.96 -8.70
CA THR A 2 -7.01 16.21 -8.60
C THR A 2 -6.23 14.90 -8.48
N LYS A 3 -4.90 14.95 -8.62
CA LYS A 3 -4.05 13.76 -8.38
C LYS A 3 -4.20 13.24 -6.95
N THR A 4 -4.33 14.15 -5.99
CA THR A 4 -4.48 13.84 -4.56
C THR A 4 -5.84 13.16 -4.27
N GLU A 5 -6.93 13.65 -4.84
CA GLU A 5 -8.25 13.01 -4.73
C GLU A 5 -8.25 11.60 -5.33
N ASN A 6 -7.63 11.43 -6.51
CA ASN A 6 -7.49 10.12 -7.13
C ASN A 6 -6.64 9.16 -6.29
N ALA A 7 -5.60 9.66 -5.61
CA ALA A 7 -4.79 8.87 -4.71
C ALA A 7 -5.59 8.44 -3.47
N LEU A 8 -6.40 9.34 -2.90
CA LEU A 8 -7.27 9.03 -1.76
C LEU A 8 -8.27 7.91 -2.09
N VAL A 9 -8.96 8.03 -3.23
CA VAL A 9 -9.89 6.97 -3.71
C VAL A 9 -9.17 5.63 -3.91
N ALA A 10 -7.92 5.66 -4.41
CA ALA A 10 -7.14 4.43 -4.56
C ALA A 10 -6.72 3.84 -3.19
N CYS A 11 -6.41 4.67 -2.19
CA CYS A 11 -6.16 4.21 -0.82
C CYS A 11 -7.39 3.51 -0.24
N GLU A 12 -8.56 4.15 -0.29
CA GLU A 12 -9.82 3.59 0.19
C GLU A 12 -10.14 2.25 -0.47
N LYS A 13 -9.89 2.13 -1.78
CA LYS A 13 -10.09 0.88 -2.50
C LYS A 13 -9.18 -0.24 -2.01
N VAL A 14 -7.92 0.06 -1.65
CA VAL A 14 -7.00 -0.95 -1.08
C VAL A 14 -7.47 -1.35 0.31
N LEU A 15 -7.76 -0.40 1.18
CA LEU A 15 -8.14 -0.64 2.57
C LEU A 15 -9.42 -1.48 2.65
N ASN A 16 -10.51 -0.97 2.09
CA ASN A 16 -11.80 -1.67 2.09
C ASN A 16 -11.71 -3.03 1.39
N GLY A 17 -11.00 -3.08 0.25
CA GLY A 17 -10.86 -4.31 -0.51
C GLY A 17 -10.08 -5.41 0.22
N ILE A 18 -9.10 -5.05 1.04
CA ILE A 18 -8.36 -6.00 1.88
C ILE A 18 -9.21 -6.41 3.10
N GLU A 19 -9.85 -5.45 3.78
CA GLU A 19 -10.72 -5.70 4.94
C GLU A 19 -11.89 -6.63 4.59
N ASP A 20 -12.55 -6.37 3.47
CA ASP A 20 -13.69 -7.16 2.97
C ASP A 20 -13.28 -8.42 2.19
N ASN A 21 -11.97 -8.68 2.00
CA ASN A 21 -11.44 -9.75 1.14
C ASN A 21 -12.00 -9.74 -0.30
N THR A 22 -12.30 -8.55 -0.83
CA THR A 22 -12.87 -8.38 -2.19
C THR A 22 -11.81 -8.15 -3.26
N ILE A 23 -10.54 -7.90 -2.87
CA ILE A 23 -9.44 -7.74 -3.82
C ILE A 23 -8.35 -8.79 -3.61
N THR A 24 -7.68 -9.16 -4.70
CA THR A 24 -6.50 -10.05 -4.66
C THR A 24 -5.27 -9.27 -4.19
N THR A 25 -4.24 -9.97 -3.73
CA THR A 25 -2.95 -9.37 -3.35
C THR A 25 -2.31 -8.63 -4.52
N THR A 26 -2.39 -9.21 -5.72
CA THR A 26 -1.91 -8.58 -6.96
C THR A 26 -2.68 -7.29 -7.28
N SER A 27 -4.01 -7.29 -7.11
CA SER A 27 -4.82 -6.08 -7.32
C SER A 27 -4.48 -4.98 -6.30
N ALA A 28 -4.27 -5.34 -5.04
CA ALA A 28 -3.84 -4.40 -4.00
C ALA A 28 -2.47 -3.77 -4.33
N LEU A 29 -1.50 -4.58 -4.77
CA LEU A 29 -0.19 -4.12 -5.25
C LEU A 29 -0.31 -3.08 -6.37
N LEU A 30 -1.12 -3.35 -7.39
CA LEU A 30 -1.32 -2.43 -8.52
C LEU A 30 -1.97 -1.11 -8.09
N GLN A 31 -2.92 -1.14 -7.13
CA GLN A 31 -3.47 0.09 -6.56
C GLN A 31 -2.42 0.86 -5.75
N CYS A 32 -1.60 0.19 -4.94
CA CYS A 32 -0.47 0.83 -4.23
C CYS A 32 0.51 1.49 -5.21
N LEU A 33 0.86 0.83 -6.31
CA LEU A 33 1.72 1.40 -7.35
C LEU A 33 1.08 2.62 -8.01
N LYS A 34 -0.25 2.62 -8.22
CA LYS A 34 -1.00 3.79 -8.70
C LYS A 34 -0.92 4.94 -7.70
N ILE A 35 -1.12 4.68 -6.40
CA ILE A 35 -1.01 5.68 -5.32
C ILE A 35 0.39 6.31 -5.35
N ALA A 36 1.45 5.48 -5.36
CA ALA A 36 2.83 5.93 -5.38
C ALA A 36 3.13 6.86 -6.57
N ARG A 37 2.65 6.52 -7.77
CA ARG A 37 2.82 7.35 -8.98
C ARG A 37 2.05 8.67 -8.90
N LEU A 38 0.82 8.66 -8.39
CA LEU A 38 0.02 9.88 -8.24
C LEU A 38 0.65 10.87 -7.27
N LEU A 39 1.30 10.36 -6.21
CA LEU A 39 1.95 11.15 -5.17
C LEU A 39 3.44 11.42 -5.42
N ASN A 40 4.02 10.91 -6.52
CA ASN A 40 5.45 10.95 -6.83
C ASN A 40 6.33 10.37 -5.69
N ASP A 41 5.86 9.33 -5.02
CA ASP A 41 6.59 8.61 -3.98
C ASP A 41 7.62 7.67 -4.63
N VAL A 42 8.81 8.20 -4.91
CA VAL A 42 9.85 7.49 -5.67
C VAL A 42 10.29 6.20 -4.97
N ASP A 43 10.48 6.25 -3.65
CA ASP A 43 10.90 5.08 -2.87
C ASP A 43 9.84 3.96 -2.94
N ALA A 44 8.57 4.34 -2.83
CA ALA A 44 7.48 3.39 -2.96
C ALA A 44 7.37 2.84 -4.39
N ILE A 45 7.58 3.66 -5.42
CA ILE A 45 7.58 3.20 -6.81
C ILE A 45 8.62 2.10 -7.01
N ILE A 46 9.85 2.28 -6.49
CA ILE A 46 10.94 1.31 -6.66
C ILE A 46 10.56 -0.04 -6.05
N TRP A 47 10.19 -0.09 -4.76
CA TRP A 47 9.89 -1.37 -4.13
C TRP A 47 8.63 -2.03 -4.67
N LEU A 48 7.58 -1.26 -5.00
CA LEU A 48 6.36 -1.80 -5.60
C LEU A 48 6.59 -2.32 -7.04
N GLN A 49 7.51 -1.72 -7.78
CA GLN A 49 7.93 -2.25 -9.08
C GLN A 49 8.67 -3.58 -8.94
N TYR A 50 9.54 -3.73 -7.93
CA TYR A 50 10.18 -5.02 -7.64
C TYR A 50 9.16 -6.07 -7.21
N GLU A 51 8.15 -5.69 -6.42
CA GLU A 51 7.03 -6.57 -6.04
C GLU A 51 6.23 -7.07 -7.25
N TYR A 52 6.06 -6.20 -8.26
CA TYR A 52 5.28 -6.52 -9.45
C TYR A 52 6.09 -7.27 -10.52
N GLY A 53 7.32 -6.84 -10.77
CA GLY A 53 8.13 -7.30 -11.90
C GLY A 53 9.27 -8.25 -11.52
N GLY A 54 9.48 -8.48 -10.22
CA GLY A 54 10.59 -9.26 -9.70
C GLY A 54 11.79 -8.40 -9.29
N TYR A 55 12.63 -8.97 -8.45
CA TYR A 55 13.82 -8.32 -7.90
C TYR A 55 14.99 -8.43 -8.88
N PRO A 56 15.72 -7.32 -9.15
CA PRO A 56 16.86 -7.34 -10.05
C PRO A 56 17.96 -8.26 -9.51
N LYS A 57 18.59 -9.00 -10.43
CA LYS A 57 19.66 -9.94 -10.16
C LYS A 57 21.00 -9.34 -10.53
N ASP A 58 22.06 -9.86 -9.91
CA ASP A 58 23.43 -9.55 -10.26
C ASP A 58 23.81 -10.08 -11.66
N ALA A 59 25.00 -9.76 -12.12
CA ALA A 59 25.48 -10.16 -13.43
C ALA A 59 25.56 -11.68 -13.64
N ASP A 60 25.59 -12.46 -12.55
CA ASP A 60 25.54 -13.92 -12.58
C ASP A 60 24.13 -14.48 -12.88
N GLY A 61 23.09 -13.64 -12.81
CA GLY A 61 21.70 -14.02 -13.03
C GLY A 61 21.09 -14.90 -11.93
N VAL A 62 21.84 -15.18 -10.86
CA VAL A 62 21.44 -16.07 -9.76
C VAL A 62 21.11 -15.28 -8.50
N HIS A 63 22.02 -14.42 -8.07
CA HIS A 63 21.89 -13.66 -6.84
C HIS A 63 21.09 -12.37 -7.06
N ILE A 64 20.34 -11.97 -6.05
CA ILE A 64 19.62 -10.69 -6.06
C ILE A 64 20.60 -9.59 -5.66
N GLN A 65 20.54 -8.45 -6.35
CA GLN A 65 21.36 -7.28 -6.03
C GLN A 65 21.17 -6.87 -4.56
N SER A 66 22.28 -6.52 -3.90
CA SER A 66 22.29 -6.23 -2.46
C SER A 66 21.29 -5.14 -2.05
N GLU A 67 21.10 -4.11 -2.88
CA GLU A 67 20.14 -3.06 -2.63
C GLU A 67 18.70 -3.60 -2.71
N ALA A 68 18.38 -4.35 -3.76
CA ALA A 68 17.07 -4.97 -3.94
C ALA A 68 16.77 -5.99 -2.84
N PHE A 69 17.77 -6.74 -2.37
CA PHE A 69 17.65 -7.64 -1.23
C PHE A 69 17.25 -6.86 0.05
N ASN A 70 17.94 -5.75 0.34
CA ASN A 70 17.63 -4.92 1.50
C ASN A 70 16.22 -4.32 1.44
N ILE A 71 15.80 -3.87 0.25
CA ILE A 71 14.44 -3.37 0.03
C ILE A 71 13.42 -4.49 0.29
N ALA A 72 13.61 -5.68 -0.28
CA ALA A 72 12.74 -6.83 -0.06
C ALA A 72 12.64 -7.21 1.42
N TYR A 73 13.79 -7.28 2.10
CA TYR A 73 13.85 -7.63 3.51
C TYR A 73 13.08 -6.64 4.40
N LYS A 74 13.26 -5.33 4.19
CA LYS A 74 12.54 -4.27 4.91
C LYS A 74 11.03 -4.30 4.65
N ASN A 75 10.60 -4.72 3.46
CA ASN A 75 9.20 -4.79 3.07
C ASN A 75 8.51 -6.13 3.39
N GLY A 76 9.08 -6.91 4.31
CA GLY A 76 8.43 -8.08 4.89
C GLY A 76 8.66 -9.38 4.13
N ARG A 77 9.53 -9.39 3.10
CA ARG A 77 9.91 -10.62 2.41
C ARG A 77 11.02 -11.39 3.11
N GLY A 78 11.61 -10.77 4.14
CA GLY A 78 12.72 -11.36 4.89
C GLY A 78 12.31 -12.44 5.86
N TYR A 79 13.15 -13.46 5.98
CA TYR A 79 13.11 -14.43 7.06
C TYR A 79 14.54 -14.82 7.48
N ILE A 80 14.67 -15.34 8.69
CA ILE A 80 15.96 -15.76 9.24
C ILE A 80 15.93 -17.28 9.39
N ASP A 81 16.96 -17.92 8.89
CA ASP A 81 17.23 -19.33 9.09
C ASP A 81 18.59 -19.49 9.81
N LYS A 82 18.91 -20.71 10.25
CA LYS A 82 20.18 -21.07 10.91
C LYS A 82 21.42 -20.67 10.11
N LYS A 83 21.31 -20.54 8.80
CA LYS A 83 22.39 -20.19 7.87
C LYS A 83 22.46 -18.69 7.55
N GLY A 84 21.48 -17.87 7.92
CA GLY A 84 21.52 -16.44 7.67
C GLY A 84 20.16 -15.80 7.37
N LYS A 85 20.23 -14.65 6.68
CA LYS A 85 19.06 -13.87 6.25
C LYS A 85 18.70 -14.25 4.82
N TYR A 86 17.42 -14.48 4.59
CA TYR A 86 16.85 -14.85 3.29
C TYR A 86 15.65 -13.99 2.97
N ILE A 87 15.28 -13.98 1.70
CA ILE A 87 14.02 -13.42 1.22
C ILE A 87 13.29 -14.45 0.37
N PHE A 88 11.96 -14.41 0.36
CA PHE A 88 11.18 -15.11 -0.64
C PHE A 88 10.93 -14.19 -1.84
N THR A 89 11.06 -14.72 -3.04
CA THR A 89 11.11 -13.93 -4.29
C THR A 89 9.90 -14.12 -5.18
N GLU A 90 9.03 -15.09 -4.86
CA GLU A 90 7.83 -15.38 -5.64
C GLU A 90 6.92 -14.15 -5.70
N LEU A 91 6.45 -13.81 -6.88
CA LEU A 91 5.53 -12.69 -7.09
C LEU A 91 4.16 -12.98 -6.46
N ALA A 92 3.43 -11.91 -6.09
CA ALA A 92 2.08 -12.06 -5.53
C ALA A 92 1.17 -12.88 -6.46
N ALA A 93 1.23 -12.66 -7.77
CA ALA A 93 0.45 -13.40 -8.76
C ALA A 93 0.86 -14.89 -8.85
N GLU A 94 2.14 -15.21 -8.66
CA GLU A 94 2.63 -16.60 -8.62
C GLU A 94 2.15 -17.32 -7.38
N LEU A 95 2.22 -16.65 -6.21
CA LEU A 95 1.70 -17.18 -4.94
C LEU A 95 0.18 -17.41 -4.99
N GLU A 96 -0.59 -16.50 -5.60
CA GLU A 96 -2.04 -16.67 -5.79
C GLU A 96 -2.36 -17.86 -6.67
N LYS A 97 -1.68 -18.03 -7.81
CA LYS A 97 -1.83 -19.19 -8.69
C LYS A 97 -1.42 -20.49 -8.01
N LYS A 98 -0.31 -20.46 -7.27
CA LYS A 98 0.16 -21.63 -6.51
C LYS A 98 -0.88 -22.07 -5.49
N LEU A 99 -1.40 -21.13 -4.70
CA LEU A 99 -2.44 -21.40 -3.70
C LEU A 99 -3.70 -22.02 -4.31
N GLU A 100 -4.14 -21.50 -5.45
CA GLU A 100 -5.29 -22.04 -6.18
C GLU A 100 -5.04 -23.48 -6.66
N ALA A 101 -3.85 -23.75 -7.21
CA ALA A 101 -3.47 -25.08 -7.68
C ALA A 101 -3.38 -26.08 -6.52
N GLU A 102 -2.78 -25.71 -5.40
CA GLU A 102 -2.64 -26.53 -4.20
C GLU A 102 -4.02 -26.87 -3.59
N ARG A 103 -4.93 -25.91 -3.49
CA ARG A 103 -6.30 -26.13 -3.01
C ARG A 103 -7.08 -27.07 -3.93
N LYS A 104 -6.92 -26.94 -5.26
CA LYS A 104 -7.53 -27.88 -6.24
C LYS A 104 -6.96 -29.28 -6.07
N ALA A 105 -5.64 -29.41 -5.84
CA ALA A 105 -5.02 -30.71 -5.62
C ALA A 105 -5.58 -31.41 -4.37
N VAL A 106 -5.70 -30.72 -3.24
CA VAL A 106 -6.32 -31.28 -2.02
C VAL A 106 -7.76 -31.75 -2.28
N ASN A 107 -8.56 -30.93 -2.94
CA ASN A 107 -9.95 -31.29 -3.26
C ASN A 107 -10.03 -32.53 -4.13
N ASN A 108 -9.14 -32.71 -5.10
CA ASN A 108 -9.09 -33.88 -5.95
C ASN A 108 -8.71 -35.16 -5.18
N PHE A 109 -7.79 -35.05 -4.19
CA PHE A 109 -7.44 -36.23 -3.35
C PHE A 109 -8.59 -36.67 -2.44
N THR A 110 -9.41 -35.74 -1.97
CA THR A 110 -10.56 -36.05 -1.09
C THR A 110 -11.73 -36.69 -1.84
N THR A 111 -11.80 -36.53 -3.17
CA THR A 111 -12.92 -37.04 -4.00
C THR A 111 -12.62 -38.38 -4.71
N GLN A 112 -11.35 -38.82 -4.76
CA GLN A 112 -11.00 -40.10 -5.40
C GLN A 112 -11.07 -41.26 -4.39
N GLY A 113 -12.21 -41.95 -4.36
CA GLY A 113 -12.33 -43.24 -3.72
C GLY A 113 -11.54 -44.30 -4.52
N THR A 114 -10.53 -44.92 -3.93
CA THR A 114 -9.77 -46.00 -4.54
C THR A 114 -10.43 -47.35 -4.17
N SER A 115 -10.94 -48.08 -5.17
CA SER A 115 -11.31 -49.48 -5.00
C SER A 115 -10.16 -50.38 -5.46
N VAL A 116 -9.66 -51.20 -4.56
CA VAL A 116 -8.61 -52.21 -4.85
C VAL A 116 -9.21 -53.58 -4.56
N ALA A 117 -9.09 -54.53 -5.51
CA ALA A 117 -9.58 -55.91 -5.38
C ALA A 117 -8.41 -56.91 -5.50
N GLY A 118 -8.48 -58.03 -4.73
CA GLY A 118 -7.48 -59.10 -4.76
C GLY A 118 -6.89 -59.44 -3.39
N ASP A 119 -6.09 -60.51 -3.30
CA ASP A 119 -5.52 -61.04 -2.06
C ASP A 119 -4.55 -60.10 -1.31
N TYR A 120 -3.98 -59.12 -2.01
CA TYR A 120 -3.12 -58.09 -1.43
C TYR A 120 -3.82 -56.73 -1.28
N ALA A 121 -5.14 -56.71 -1.42
CA ALA A 121 -5.93 -55.48 -1.38
C ALA A 121 -5.72 -54.66 -0.08
N ALA A 122 -5.67 -55.33 1.05
CA ALA A 122 -5.47 -54.65 2.35
C ALA A 122 -4.08 -53.97 2.48
N LEU A 123 -3.04 -54.64 1.97
CA LEU A 123 -1.67 -54.09 2.00
C LEU A 123 -1.51 -52.91 1.01
N ALA A 124 -2.09 -53.08 -0.19
CA ALA A 124 -2.10 -52.03 -1.22
C ALA A 124 -2.89 -50.81 -0.76
N VAL A 125 -4.06 -50.97 -0.11
CA VAL A 125 -4.87 -49.91 0.47
C VAL A 125 -4.11 -49.19 1.56
N ASN A 126 -3.45 -49.92 2.49
CA ASN A 126 -2.67 -49.28 3.56
C ASN A 126 -1.50 -48.46 3.04
N ASN A 127 -0.76 -48.96 2.04
CA ASN A 127 0.34 -48.22 1.42
C ASN A 127 -0.15 -47.00 0.63
N LEU A 128 -1.25 -47.14 -0.11
CA LEU A 128 -1.89 -46.03 -0.81
C LEU A 128 -2.40 -44.95 0.16
N THR A 129 -3.08 -45.37 1.24
CA THR A 129 -3.60 -44.46 2.26
C THR A 129 -2.46 -43.70 2.95
N ALA A 130 -1.36 -44.37 3.32
CA ALA A 130 -0.18 -43.77 3.91
C ALA A 130 0.47 -42.74 2.94
N SER A 131 0.60 -43.09 1.67
CA SER A 131 1.15 -42.21 0.64
C SER A 131 0.26 -41.00 0.38
N VAL A 132 -1.04 -41.19 0.25
CA VAL A 132 -2.03 -40.10 0.07
C VAL A 132 -2.04 -39.18 1.31
N THR A 133 -2.02 -39.75 2.50
CA THR A 133 -1.99 -38.96 3.75
C THR A 133 -0.73 -38.08 3.85
N THR A 134 0.44 -38.66 3.51
CA THR A 134 1.71 -37.91 3.51
C THR A 134 1.72 -36.80 2.47
N SER A 135 1.26 -37.11 1.24
CA SER A 135 1.18 -36.12 0.15
C SER A 135 0.21 -35.01 0.49
N THR A 136 -0.95 -35.34 1.05
CA THR A 136 -1.96 -34.34 1.47
C THR A 136 -1.40 -33.45 2.57
N ARG A 137 -0.68 -34.02 3.56
CA ARG A 137 -0.05 -33.23 4.64
C ARG A 137 0.98 -32.24 4.07
N ASN A 138 1.83 -32.66 3.16
CA ASN A 138 2.82 -31.77 2.54
C ASN A 138 2.14 -30.62 1.77
N ILE A 139 1.08 -30.90 1.03
CA ILE A 139 0.32 -29.87 0.30
C ILE A 139 -0.36 -28.90 1.28
N VAL A 140 -0.91 -29.39 2.38
CA VAL A 140 -1.53 -28.53 3.42
C VAL A 140 -0.49 -27.62 4.09
N ASP A 141 0.71 -28.15 4.38
CA ASP A 141 1.82 -27.35 4.91
C ASP A 141 2.28 -26.27 3.91
N ASP A 142 2.35 -26.61 2.61
CA ASP A 142 2.67 -25.65 1.53
C ASP A 142 1.58 -24.57 1.37
N ILE A 143 0.30 -24.94 1.45
CA ILE A 143 -0.82 -24.00 1.50
C ILE A 143 -0.63 -23.00 2.62
N GLY A 144 -0.37 -23.48 3.86
CA GLY A 144 -0.15 -22.64 5.03
C GLY A 144 1.00 -21.66 4.84
N LEU A 145 2.10 -22.10 4.24
CA LEU A 145 3.24 -21.24 3.94
C LEU A 145 2.90 -20.18 2.88
N THR A 146 2.20 -20.58 1.82
CA THR A 146 1.78 -19.68 0.73
C THR A 146 0.80 -18.63 1.23
N GLU A 147 -0.18 -19.01 2.04
CA GLU A 147 -1.13 -18.10 2.68
C GLU A 147 -0.44 -17.10 3.60
N LYS A 148 0.52 -17.57 4.41
CA LYS A 148 1.32 -16.71 5.28
C LYS A 148 2.09 -15.66 4.48
N ARG A 149 2.72 -16.03 3.37
CA ARG A 149 3.43 -15.10 2.49
C ARG A 149 2.48 -14.07 1.88
N LEU A 150 1.33 -14.49 1.36
CA LEU A 150 0.30 -13.57 0.84
C LEU A 150 -0.23 -12.63 1.91
N SER A 151 -0.44 -13.11 3.13
CA SER A 151 -0.88 -12.28 4.26
C SER A 151 0.14 -11.20 4.61
N ILE A 152 1.44 -11.53 4.62
CA ILE A 152 2.52 -10.55 4.84
C ILE A 152 2.48 -9.46 3.77
N LEU A 153 2.33 -9.82 2.50
CA LEU A 153 2.25 -8.86 1.41
C LEU A 153 1.01 -7.97 1.51
N LYS A 154 -0.17 -8.57 1.78
CA LYS A 154 -1.42 -7.81 2.01
C LYS A 154 -1.27 -6.80 3.14
N SER A 155 -0.69 -7.20 4.28
CA SER A 155 -0.44 -6.30 5.40
C SER A 155 0.44 -5.11 5.00
N LYS A 156 1.50 -5.33 4.22
CA LYS A 156 2.39 -4.26 3.75
C LYS A 156 1.69 -3.28 2.80
N TYR A 157 0.84 -3.79 1.91
CA TYR A 157 0.06 -2.93 1.01
C TYR A 157 -1.00 -2.14 1.76
N TYR A 158 -1.64 -2.77 2.76
CA TYR A 158 -2.57 -2.11 3.66
C TYR A 158 -1.90 -0.97 4.44
N ASP A 159 -0.77 -1.26 5.11
CA ASP A 159 -0.01 -0.28 5.89
C ASP A 159 0.43 0.91 5.02
N TYR A 160 0.87 0.64 3.79
CA TYR A 160 1.24 1.69 2.84
C TYR A 160 0.05 2.58 2.47
N ALA A 161 -1.06 1.97 2.09
CA ALA A 161 -2.27 2.70 1.71
C ALA A 161 -2.83 3.53 2.88
N LEU A 162 -2.88 2.97 4.09
CA LEU A 162 -3.32 3.64 5.31
C LEU A 162 -2.43 4.86 5.64
N LYS A 163 -1.10 4.67 5.58
CA LYS A 163 -0.16 5.76 5.80
C LYS A 163 -0.41 6.91 4.81
N LYS A 164 -0.58 6.60 3.52
CA LYS A 164 -0.82 7.61 2.49
C LYS A 164 -2.18 8.29 2.64
N GLN A 165 -3.21 7.57 3.02
CA GLN A 165 -4.52 8.14 3.32
C GLN A 165 -4.42 9.18 4.45
N ILE A 166 -3.72 8.84 5.54
CA ILE A 166 -3.51 9.74 6.68
C ILE A 166 -2.70 10.97 6.25
N GLU A 167 -1.60 10.79 5.51
CA GLU A 167 -0.77 11.89 5.01
C GLU A 167 -1.57 12.88 4.15
N ILE A 168 -2.40 12.38 3.23
CA ILE A 168 -3.27 13.19 2.37
C ILE A 168 -4.33 13.92 3.21
N SER A 169 -5.01 13.23 4.10
CA SER A 169 -6.07 13.79 4.95
C SER A 169 -5.52 14.88 5.86
N PHE A 170 -4.36 14.66 6.48
CA PHE A 170 -3.70 15.66 7.30
C PHE A 170 -3.28 16.89 6.49
N GLY A 171 -2.71 16.68 5.30
CA GLY A 171 -2.33 17.78 4.39
C GLY A 171 -3.53 18.64 3.97
N ASN A 172 -4.67 18.01 3.70
CA ASN A 172 -5.91 18.73 3.36
C ASN A 172 -6.43 19.57 4.54
N VAL A 173 -6.44 19.02 5.76
CA VAL A 173 -6.86 19.74 6.98
C VAL A 173 -5.92 20.92 7.26
N ALA A 174 -4.61 20.70 7.21
CA ALA A 174 -3.63 21.75 7.41
C ALA A 174 -3.80 22.89 6.38
N SER A 175 -3.99 22.55 5.10
CA SER A 175 -4.22 23.53 4.03
C SER A 175 -5.49 24.37 4.27
N ALA A 176 -6.58 23.75 4.73
CA ALA A 176 -7.82 24.43 5.05
C ALA A 176 -7.63 25.43 6.22
N VAL A 177 -6.97 25.00 7.29
CA VAL A 177 -6.66 25.84 8.46
C VAL A 177 -5.77 27.03 8.07
N PHE A 178 -4.73 26.81 7.27
CA PHE A 178 -3.88 27.90 6.78
C PHE A 178 -4.62 28.89 5.89
N SER A 179 -5.53 28.40 5.02
CA SER A 179 -6.34 29.25 4.16
C SER A 179 -7.30 30.14 4.99
N GLU A 180 -7.96 29.55 6.00
CA GLU A 180 -8.84 30.30 6.91
C GLU A 180 -8.07 31.35 7.70
N TYR A 181 -6.89 30.99 8.25
CA TYR A 181 -6.06 31.93 8.98
C TYR A 181 -5.59 33.09 8.10
N ARG A 182 -5.14 32.80 6.87
CA ARG A 182 -4.78 33.85 5.90
C ARG A 182 -5.94 34.80 5.61
N GLY A 183 -7.13 34.25 5.36
CA GLY A 183 -8.33 35.06 5.12
C GLY A 183 -8.68 35.98 6.30
N ARG A 184 -8.53 35.49 7.54
CA ARG A 184 -8.72 36.34 8.75
C ARG A 184 -7.69 37.46 8.82
N VAL A 185 -6.41 37.15 8.60
CA VAL A 185 -5.34 38.14 8.60
C VAL A 185 -5.56 39.22 7.53
N GLU A 186 -5.87 38.82 6.29
CA GLU A 186 -6.14 39.74 5.19
C GLU A 186 -7.34 40.68 5.50
N ASN A 187 -8.40 40.14 6.11
CA ASN A 187 -9.56 40.93 6.53
C ASN A 187 -9.21 41.95 7.62
N GLU A 188 -8.43 41.57 8.62
CA GLU A 188 -8.00 42.50 9.67
C GLU A 188 -7.06 43.60 9.14
N PHE A 189 -6.12 43.24 8.26
CA PHE A 189 -5.30 44.23 7.57
C PHE A 189 -6.12 45.23 6.75
N SER A 190 -7.15 44.76 6.04
CA SER A 190 -8.04 45.61 5.26
C SER A 190 -8.85 46.55 6.12
N LYS A 191 -9.30 46.12 7.31
CA LYS A 191 -9.98 47.03 8.29
C LYS A 191 -9.06 48.09 8.80
N ILE A 192 -7.87 47.71 9.28
CA ILE A 192 -6.86 48.65 9.80
C ILE A 192 -6.45 49.67 8.73
N SER A 193 -6.27 49.24 7.50
CA SER A 193 -5.93 50.11 6.38
C SER A 193 -7.05 51.13 6.11
N LYS A 194 -8.31 50.72 6.09
CA LYS A 194 -9.46 51.63 5.92
C LYS A 194 -9.60 52.62 7.07
N GLU A 195 -9.45 52.19 8.32
CA GLU A 195 -9.50 53.06 9.48
C GLU A 195 -8.35 54.09 9.46
N ASN A 196 -7.16 53.70 9.09
CA ASN A 196 -6.03 54.61 8.96
C ASN A 196 -6.23 55.62 7.82
N LEU A 197 -6.77 55.20 6.70
CA LEU A 197 -7.11 56.12 5.60
C LEU A 197 -8.15 57.17 6.02
N LEU A 198 -9.19 56.77 6.73
CA LEU A 198 -10.20 57.71 7.27
C LEU A 198 -9.61 58.68 8.27
N LYS A 199 -8.71 58.21 9.13
CA LYS A 199 -7.97 59.13 10.07
C LYS A 199 -7.10 60.13 9.35
N LEU A 200 -6.38 59.70 8.30
CA LEU A 200 -5.56 60.61 7.48
C LEU A 200 -6.42 61.63 6.76
N GLN A 201 -7.56 61.24 6.17
CA GLN A 201 -8.50 62.16 5.55
C GLN A 201 -9.06 63.18 6.55
N ALA A 202 -9.43 62.73 7.76
CA ALA A 202 -9.90 63.63 8.81
C ALA A 202 -8.81 64.64 9.29
N ILE A 203 -7.54 64.24 9.32
CA ILE A 203 -6.42 65.12 9.63
C ILE A 203 -6.21 66.12 8.49
N GLU A 204 -6.25 65.66 7.23
CA GLU A 204 -6.11 66.52 6.06
C GLU A 204 -7.26 67.56 5.99
N ASP A 205 -8.49 67.17 6.21
CA ASP A 205 -9.64 68.07 6.28
C ASP A 205 -9.47 69.12 7.39
N LYS A 206 -8.95 68.70 8.54
CA LYS A 206 -8.67 69.61 9.66
C LYS A 206 -7.56 70.62 9.35
N ILE A 207 -6.48 70.18 8.73
CA ILE A 207 -5.36 71.05 8.30
C ILE A 207 -5.87 72.12 7.29
N ASN A 208 -6.68 71.67 6.34
CA ASN A 208 -7.25 72.54 5.32
C ASN A 208 -8.26 73.55 5.90
N SER A 209 -9.01 73.18 6.95
CA SER A 209 -9.94 74.08 7.64
C SER A 209 -9.25 75.09 8.52
N ASP A 210 -8.13 74.71 9.14
CA ASP A 210 -7.37 75.59 10.07
C ASP A 210 -6.39 76.53 9.33
N ASN A 211 -6.10 76.29 8.04
CA ASN A 211 -5.17 77.11 7.21
C ASN A 211 -5.74 77.37 5.80
N PRO A 212 -6.83 78.11 5.68
CA PRO A 212 -7.48 78.36 4.38
C PRO A 212 -6.61 79.21 3.41
N GLU A 213 -5.60 79.94 3.92
CA GLU A 213 -4.76 80.83 3.10
C GLU A 213 -3.61 80.10 2.37
N LEU A 214 -3.37 78.81 2.64
CA LEU A 214 -2.29 78.07 2.00
C LEU A 214 -2.66 77.53 0.59
N TYR A 215 -3.93 77.63 0.19
CA TYR A 215 -4.45 77.05 -1.07
C TYR A 215 -5.21 78.04 -1.93
N SER A 216 -5.12 79.37 -1.68
CA SER A 216 -5.67 80.41 -2.51
C SER A 216 -4.67 81.01 -3.51
#